data_c80474f41c23195293157161dabca63d
#
_entry.id   c80474f41c23195293157161dabca63d
#
_cell.length_a   1.000
_cell.length_b   1.000
_cell.length_c   1.000
_cell.angle_alpha   90.00
_cell.angle_beta   90.00
_cell.angle_gamma   90.00
#
_symmetry.space_group_name_H-M   'P 1'
#
loop_
_entity.id
_entity.type
_entity.pdbx_description
1 polymer ?
#
loop_
_entity_poly.entity_id
_entity_poly.type
_entity_poly.pdbx_seq_one_letter_code
_entity_poly.pdbx_strand_id
1 'polypeptide(L)'
;MFKFSPVTLETIKEIGNWRYDGVVKSIYITPYLESIRAEKSIKGPDGCDGFIAYIDNSLAGLFEFYFEDDIMEIGVALNPALVGKGLGKEFINSGIDFGIKNYDYSKDYIRLMVNESNKPAIKVYENLGFIHFKKNGDAIEMRKELK
;
A
#
# COMPACT_ATOMS: atom_id res chain seq x y z
N MET A 1 10.70 8.80 10.80
CA MET A 1 9.28 8.54 11.09
C MET A 1 8.41 8.94 9.90
N PHE A 2 7.50 8.07 9.51
CA PHE A 2 6.61 8.33 8.39
C PHE A 2 5.38 9.12 8.80
N LYS A 3 4.99 10.07 7.95
CA LYS A 3 3.74 10.83 8.09
C LYS A 3 2.87 10.55 6.88
N PHE A 4 1.56 10.58 7.05
CA PHE A 4 0.61 10.21 5.99
C PHE A 4 -0.36 11.34 5.72
N SER A 5 -0.64 11.58 4.43
CA SER A 5 -1.62 12.57 3.97
C SER A 5 -2.38 12.00 2.77
N PRO A 6 -3.63 12.43 2.53
CA PRO A 6 -4.35 11.98 1.34
C PRO A 6 -3.59 12.33 0.06
N VAL A 7 -3.75 11.50 -0.96
CA VAL A 7 -3.15 11.76 -2.28
C VAL A 7 -3.70 13.05 -2.88
N THR A 8 -2.86 13.73 -3.68
CA THR A 8 -3.24 14.89 -4.47
C THR A 8 -2.90 14.63 -5.92
N LEU A 9 -3.40 15.48 -6.83
CA LEU A 9 -3.05 15.37 -8.25
C LEU A 9 -1.53 15.42 -8.45
N GLU A 10 -0.87 16.33 -7.76
CA GLU A 10 0.57 16.50 -7.87
C GLU A 10 1.34 15.26 -7.43
N THR A 11 1.00 14.72 -6.26
CA THR A 11 1.69 13.53 -5.73
C THR A 11 1.41 12.30 -6.57
N ILE A 12 0.18 12.14 -7.07
CA ILE A 12 -0.15 10.97 -7.88
C ILE A 12 0.56 10.98 -9.22
N LYS A 13 0.79 12.17 -9.80
CA LYS A 13 1.58 12.29 -11.03
C LYS A 13 3.03 11.87 -10.81
N GLU A 14 3.61 12.25 -9.69
CA GLU A 14 4.97 11.84 -9.33
C GLU A 14 5.05 10.32 -9.17
N ILE A 15 4.09 9.73 -8.46
CA ILE A 15 4.02 8.28 -8.25
C ILE A 15 3.90 7.53 -9.58
N GLY A 16 3.13 8.08 -10.51
CA GLY A 16 2.97 7.49 -11.84
C GLY A 16 4.26 7.41 -12.63
N ASN A 17 5.26 8.19 -12.27
CA ASN A 17 6.59 8.18 -12.90
C ASN A 17 7.56 7.22 -12.24
N TRP A 18 7.19 6.61 -11.12
CA TRP A 18 8.06 5.64 -10.45
C TRP A 18 8.24 4.40 -11.33
N ARG A 19 9.46 3.88 -11.36
CA ARG A 19 9.81 2.67 -12.12
C ARG A 19 10.60 1.75 -11.23
N TYR A 20 10.29 0.47 -11.35
CA TYR A 20 10.90 -0.60 -10.56
C TYR A 20 11.53 -1.64 -11.48
N ASP A 21 12.53 -2.34 -10.96
CA ASP A 21 13.08 -3.52 -11.61
C ASP A 21 12.26 -4.74 -11.17
N GLY A 22 12.10 -5.71 -12.03
CA GLY A 22 11.43 -6.98 -11.71
C GLY A 22 9.95 -6.99 -12.05
N VAL A 23 9.12 -7.60 -11.18
CA VAL A 23 7.71 -7.89 -11.48
C VAL A 23 6.81 -6.65 -11.46
N VAL A 24 7.12 -5.68 -10.61
CA VAL A 24 6.37 -4.43 -10.54
C VAL A 24 7.08 -3.40 -11.41
N LYS A 25 6.45 -2.99 -12.51
CA LYS A 25 7.03 -2.04 -13.45
C LYS A 25 6.62 -0.60 -13.18
N SER A 26 5.38 -0.40 -12.78
CA SER A 26 4.82 0.92 -12.48
C SER A 26 3.61 0.77 -11.58
N ILE A 27 3.20 1.87 -10.98
CA ILE A 27 2.03 1.92 -10.11
C ILE A 27 0.80 2.29 -10.95
N TYR A 28 -0.32 1.61 -10.72
CA TYR A 28 -1.56 1.87 -11.42
C TYR A 28 -2.26 3.09 -10.83
N ILE A 29 -2.14 4.23 -11.51
CA ILE A 29 -2.67 5.51 -11.02
C ILE A 29 -3.92 5.99 -11.76
N THR A 30 -4.30 5.33 -12.84
CA THR A 30 -5.42 5.77 -13.69
C THR A 30 -6.71 6.05 -12.91
N PRO A 31 -7.17 5.18 -11.98
CA PRO A 31 -8.37 5.47 -11.21
C PRO A 31 -8.31 6.77 -10.41
N TYR A 32 -7.13 7.12 -9.87
CA TYR A 32 -6.95 8.39 -9.18
C TYR A 32 -7.18 9.57 -10.12
N LEU A 33 -6.57 9.52 -11.31
CA LEU A 33 -6.72 10.57 -12.29
C LEU A 33 -8.16 10.72 -12.76
N GLU A 34 -8.86 9.59 -12.94
CA GLU A 34 -10.26 9.60 -13.35
C GLU A 34 -11.16 10.23 -12.29
N SER A 35 -10.95 9.92 -11.01
CA SER A 35 -11.75 10.50 -9.93
C SER A 35 -11.51 12.01 -9.80
N ILE A 36 -10.27 12.47 -9.97
CA ILE A 36 -9.94 13.90 -9.96
C ILE A 36 -10.62 14.60 -11.13
N ARG A 37 -10.56 14.00 -12.32
CA ARG A 37 -11.16 14.56 -13.54
C ARG A 37 -12.69 14.66 -13.42
N ALA A 38 -13.32 13.72 -12.72
CA ALA A 38 -14.75 13.71 -12.48
C ALA A 38 -15.18 14.62 -11.33
N GLU A 39 -14.25 15.35 -10.72
CA GLU A 39 -14.48 16.25 -9.58
C GLU A 39 -15.13 15.55 -8.39
N LYS A 40 -14.76 14.29 -8.18
CA LYS A 40 -15.21 13.48 -7.04
C LYS A 40 -14.10 13.36 -6.01
N SER A 41 -14.41 12.73 -4.86
CA SER A 41 -13.39 12.35 -3.90
C SER A 41 -12.32 11.53 -4.60
N ILE A 42 -11.06 11.80 -4.29
CA ILE A 42 -9.94 11.10 -4.95
C ILE A 42 -9.90 9.66 -4.46
N LYS A 43 -10.12 8.72 -5.37
CA LYS A 43 -10.13 7.29 -5.10
C LYS A 43 -9.24 6.56 -6.10
N GLY A 44 -8.57 5.52 -5.61
CA GLY A 44 -7.73 4.66 -6.43
C GLY A 44 -8.45 3.44 -6.97
N PRO A 45 -7.69 2.39 -7.34
CA PRO A 45 -8.25 1.14 -7.85
C PRO A 45 -9.32 0.58 -6.90
N ASP A 46 -10.41 0.09 -7.47
CA ASP A 46 -11.55 -0.49 -6.73
C ASP A 46 -12.11 0.45 -5.65
N GLY A 47 -11.97 1.76 -5.86
CA GLY A 47 -12.49 2.76 -4.93
C GLY A 47 -11.71 2.90 -3.64
N CYS A 48 -10.47 2.43 -3.60
CA CYS A 48 -9.66 2.49 -2.38
C CYS A 48 -9.27 3.91 -2.00
N ASP A 49 -8.92 4.09 -0.74
CA ASP A 49 -8.33 5.33 -0.25
C ASP A 49 -6.81 5.25 -0.39
N GLY A 50 -6.22 6.26 -1.00
CA GLY A 50 -4.78 6.38 -1.14
C GLY A 50 -4.21 7.47 -0.26
N PHE A 51 -3.10 7.17 0.40
CA PHE A 51 -2.37 8.11 1.24
C PHE A 51 -0.91 8.16 0.83
N ILE A 52 -0.35 9.35 0.90
CA ILE A 52 1.07 9.55 0.64
C ILE A 52 1.82 9.43 1.96
N ALA A 53 2.89 8.66 1.96
CA ALA A 53 3.81 8.59 3.08
C ALA A 53 4.97 9.54 2.84
N TYR A 54 5.30 10.34 3.84
CA TYR A 54 6.44 11.24 3.82
C TYR A 54 7.44 10.84 4.89
N ILE A 55 8.72 10.96 4.57
CA ILE A 55 9.80 10.89 5.55
C ILE A 55 10.68 12.11 5.34
N ASP A 56 10.90 12.89 6.41
CA ASP A 56 11.68 14.13 6.36
C ASP A 56 11.23 15.07 5.22
N ASN A 57 9.92 15.22 5.05
CA ASN A 57 9.27 16.04 4.02
C ASN A 57 9.50 15.56 2.58
N SER A 58 10.05 14.36 2.41
CA SER A 58 10.23 13.74 1.09
C SER A 58 9.17 12.67 0.84
N LEU A 59 8.69 12.60 -0.39
CA LEU A 59 7.69 11.61 -0.79
C LEU A 59 8.31 10.21 -0.73
N ALA A 60 7.85 9.41 0.23
CA ALA A 60 8.44 8.11 0.51
C ALA A 60 7.66 6.95 -0.08
N GLY A 61 6.34 7.05 -0.14
CA GLY A 61 5.56 5.92 -0.62
C GLY A 61 4.08 6.22 -0.79
N LEU A 62 3.38 5.24 -1.34
CA LEU A 62 1.93 5.22 -1.45
C LEU A 62 1.40 4.09 -0.58
N PHE A 63 0.37 4.37 0.21
CA PHE A 63 -0.31 3.38 1.02
C PHE A 63 -1.79 3.40 0.68
N GLU A 64 -2.34 2.25 0.31
CA GLU A 64 -3.74 2.12 -0.11
C GLU A 64 -4.51 1.23 0.85
N PHE A 65 -5.75 1.61 1.15
CA PHE A 65 -6.63 0.85 2.02
C PHE A 65 -7.89 0.45 1.26
N TYR A 66 -8.12 -0.84 1.18
CA TYR A 66 -9.30 -1.46 0.57
C TYR A 66 -10.12 -2.10 1.68
N PHE A 67 -11.44 -2.10 1.53
CA PHE A 67 -12.32 -2.76 2.49
C PHE A 67 -13.29 -3.69 1.76
N GLU A 68 -13.35 -4.93 2.20
CA GLU A 68 -14.32 -5.93 1.74
C GLU A 68 -14.85 -6.63 2.97
N ASP A 69 -16.19 -6.59 3.15
CA ASP A 69 -16.84 -7.13 4.36
C ASP A 69 -16.22 -6.56 5.66
N ASP A 70 -15.88 -5.27 5.63
CA ASP A 70 -15.24 -4.54 6.72
C ASP A 70 -13.83 -5.03 7.07
N ILE A 71 -13.25 -5.90 6.28
CA ILE A 71 -11.86 -6.33 6.44
C ILE A 71 -10.94 -5.42 5.62
N MET A 72 -9.93 -4.91 6.30
CA MET A 72 -8.92 -4.03 5.69
C MET A 72 -7.91 -4.83 4.89
N GLU A 73 -7.76 -4.47 3.62
CA GLU A 73 -6.68 -4.95 2.77
C GLU A 73 -5.75 -3.77 2.48
N ILE A 74 -4.46 -3.98 2.59
CA ILE A 74 -3.48 -2.93 2.31
C ILE A 74 -2.78 -3.15 0.96
N GLY A 75 -2.49 -2.03 0.29
CA GLY A 75 -1.62 -1.99 -0.87
C GLY A 75 -0.51 -0.99 -0.59
N VAL A 76 0.74 -1.35 -0.93
CA VAL A 76 1.89 -0.52 -0.58
C VAL A 76 2.84 -0.38 -1.76
N ALA A 77 3.43 0.81 -1.89
CA ALA A 77 4.48 1.06 -2.86
C ALA A 77 5.48 2.03 -2.27
N LEU A 78 6.71 1.58 -2.06
CA LEU A 78 7.79 2.42 -1.58
C LEU A 78 8.43 3.12 -2.78
N ASN A 79 8.81 4.40 -2.61
CA ASN A 79 9.52 5.14 -3.64
C ASN A 79 10.75 4.32 -4.08
N PRO A 80 10.95 4.10 -5.41
CA PRO A 80 12.08 3.30 -5.88
C PRO A 80 13.44 3.76 -5.37
N ALA A 81 13.60 5.07 -5.13
CA ALA A 81 14.84 5.62 -4.59
C ALA A 81 15.14 5.13 -3.18
N LEU A 82 14.13 4.63 -2.46
CA LEU A 82 14.26 4.16 -1.08
C LEU A 82 14.29 2.64 -0.95
N VAL A 83 14.08 1.92 -2.05
CA VAL A 83 14.12 0.46 -2.06
C VAL A 83 15.54 -0.02 -1.75
N GLY A 84 15.65 -1.04 -0.92
CA GLY A 84 16.95 -1.63 -0.55
C GLY A 84 17.67 -0.90 0.57
N LYS A 85 17.03 0.07 1.22
CA LYS A 85 17.63 0.85 2.32
C LYS A 85 17.14 0.43 3.71
N GLY A 86 16.45 -0.69 3.79
CA GLY A 86 15.98 -1.21 5.08
C GLY A 86 14.76 -0.50 5.65
N LEU A 87 14.03 0.28 4.85
CA LEU A 87 12.90 1.09 5.30
C LEU A 87 11.54 0.38 5.18
N GLY A 88 11.49 -0.74 4.46
CA GLY A 88 10.22 -1.39 4.13
C GLY A 88 9.39 -1.80 5.34
N LYS A 89 10.03 -2.39 6.36
CA LYS A 89 9.33 -2.84 7.57
C LYS A 89 8.72 -1.67 8.33
N GLU A 90 9.49 -0.63 8.57
CA GLU A 90 9.02 0.56 9.26
C GLU A 90 7.90 1.25 8.48
N PHE A 91 8.06 1.36 7.17
CA PHE A 91 7.05 1.95 6.30
C PHE A 91 5.71 1.21 6.41
N ILE A 92 5.74 -0.12 6.30
CA ILE A 92 4.51 -0.94 6.34
C ILE A 92 3.89 -0.90 7.73
N ASN A 93 4.67 -1.05 8.79
CA ASN A 93 4.14 -0.96 10.15
C ASN A 93 3.53 0.40 10.44
N SER A 94 4.19 1.48 10.01
CA SER A 94 3.66 2.83 10.20
C SER A 94 2.35 3.04 9.48
N GLY A 95 2.24 2.52 8.24
CA GLY A 95 1.01 2.62 7.45
C GLY A 95 -0.13 1.81 8.05
N ILE A 96 0.16 0.61 8.57
CA ILE A 96 -0.85 -0.21 9.25
C ILE A 96 -1.36 0.52 10.49
N ASP A 97 -0.47 1.07 11.32
CA ASP A 97 -0.85 1.82 12.51
C ASP A 97 -1.70 3.03 12.15
N PHE A 98 -1.30 3.75 11.10
CA PHE A 98 -2.07 4.89 10.61
C PHE A 98 -3.49 4.44 10.19
N GLY A 99 -3.60 3.37 9.43
CA GLY A 99 -4.90 2.87 8.96
C GLY A 99 -5.80 2.42 10.09
N ILE A 100 -5.26 1.69 11.06
CA ILE A 100 -6.02 1.24 12.22
C ILE A 100 -6.63 2.44 12.96
N LYS A 101 -5.86 3.49 13.17
CA LYS A 101 -6.33 4.70 13.86
C LYS A 101 -7.29 5.50 12.99
N ASN A 102 -6.95 5.69 11.73
CA ASN A 102 -7.75 6.52 10.82
C ASN A 102 -9.15 5.98 10.61
N TYR A 103 -9.29 4.65 10.57
CA TYR A 103 -10.56 3.98 10.31
C TYR A 103 -11.21 3.39 11.58
N ASP A 104 -10.61 3.61 12.74
CA ASP A 104 -11.07 2.98 13.98
C ASP A 104 -11.28 1.47 13.79
N TYR A 105 -10.27 0.84 13.19
CA TYR A 105 -10.36 -0.56 12.75
C TYR A 105 -10.25 -1.51 13.94
N SER A 106 -11.24 -2.40 14.10
CA SER A 106 -11.31 -3.29 15.27
C SER A 106 -11.40 -4.77 14.92
N LYS A 107 -11.24 -5.13 13.65
CA LYS A 107 -11.26 -6.54 13.26
C LYS A 107 -9.97 -7.24 13.68
N ASP A 108 -9.99 -8.56 13.64
CA ASP A 108 -8.92 -9.38 14.21
C ASP A 108 -7.69 -9.49 13.32
N TYR A 109 -7.82 -9.17 12.03
CA TYR A 109 -6.70 -9.30 11.10
C TYR A 109 -6.80 -8.28 9.97
N ILE A 110 -5.69 -8.09 9.29
CA ILE A 110 -5.61 -7.38 8.02
C ILE A 110 -5.03 -8.31 6.97
N ARG A 111 -5.23 -7.98 5.71
CA ARG A 111 -4.74 -8.81 4.61
C ARG A 111 -4.04 -7.99 3.55
N LEU A 112 -3.29 -8.67 2.70
CA LEU A 112 -2.71 -8.11 1.48
C LEU A 112 -2.68 -9.18 0.41
N MET A 113 -2.53 -8.73 -0.84
CA MET A 113 -2.31 -9.60 -1.99
C MET A 113 -0.92 -9.32 -2.54
N VAL A 114 -0.20 -10.37 -2.89
CA VAL A 114 1.14 -10.23 -3.46
C VAL A 114 1.33 -11.28 -4.55
N ASN A 115 2.05 -10.90 -5.63
CA ASN A 115 2.39 -11.85 -6.68
C ASN A 115 3.42 -12.85 -6.15
N GLU A 116 3.22 -14.14 -6.44
CA GLU A 116 4.09 -15.21 -5.94
C GLU A 116 5.55 -15.08 -6.39
N SER A 117 5.79 -14.36 -7.49
CA SER A 117 7.14 -14.13 -7.98
C SER A 117 7.84 -12.95 -7.30
N ASN A 118 7.11 -12.15 -6.51
CA ASN A 118 7.67 -11.01 -5.79
C ASN A 118 8.28 -11.46 -4.46
N LYS A 119 9.37 -12.22 -4.54
CA LYS A 119 10.01 -12.83 -3.38
C LYS A 119 10.51 -11.81 -2.33
N PRO A 120 11.12 -10.67 -2.74
CA PRO A 120 11.55 -9.69 -1.75
C PRO A 120 10.39 -9.13 -0.92
N ALA A 121 9.25 -8.84 -1.54
CA ALA A 121 8.08 -8.35 -0.81
C ALA A 121 7.51 -9.41 0.13
N ILE A 122 7.38 -10.64 -0.33
CA ILE A 122 6.87 -11.75 0.50
C ILE A 122 7.73 -11.88 1.76
N LYS A 123 9.05 -11.80 1.61
CA LYS A 123 9.97 -11.92 2.75
C LYS A 123 9.76 -10.80 3.76
N VAL A 124 9.57 -9.57 3.30
CA VAL A 124 9.28 -8.44 4.18
C VAL A 124 7.97 -8.68 4.94
N TYR A 125 6.93 -9.12 4.23
CA TYR A 125 5.63 -9.38 4.86
C TYR A 125 5.73 -10.51 5.89
N GLU A 126 6.43 -11.59 5.57
CA GLU A 126 6.63 -12.69 6.51
C GLU A 126 7.36 -12.21 7.77
N ASN A 127 8.39 -11.38 7.60
CA ASN A 127 9.13 -10.81 8.73
C ASN A 127 8.26 -9.90 9.61
N LEU A 128 7.17 -9.36 9.06
CA LEU A 128 6.21 -8.53 9.80
C LEU A 128 5.09 -9.34 10.46
N GLY A 129 5.05 -10.63 10.25
CA GLY A 129 4.05 -11.50 10.84
C GLY A 129 2.89 -11.88 9.94
N PHE A 130 2.95 -11.52 8.65
CA PHE A 130 1.97 -11.98 7.69
C PHE A 130 2.22 -13.45 7.37
N ILE A 131 1.14 -14.23 7.26
CA ILE A 131 1.22 -15.64 6.89
C ILE A 131 0.41 -15.88 5.61
N HIS A 132 0.82 -16.88 4.84
CA HIS A 132 0.08 -17.30 3.65
C HIS A 132 -1.29 -17.84 4.07
N PHE A 133 -2.35 -17.32 3.47
CA PHE A 133 -3.70 -17.78 3.72
C PHE A 133 -4.22 -18.64 2.57
N LYS A 134 -4.18 -18.11 1.35
CA LYS A 134 -4.55 -18.87 0.15
C LYS A 134 -3.90 -18.27 -1.09
N LYS A 135 -3.94 -19.02 -2.19
CA LYS A 135 -3.38 -18.62 -3.46
C LYS A 135 -4.46 -18.71 -4.54
N ASN A 136 -4.59 -17.63 -5.34
CA ASN A 136 -5.49 -17.57 -6.48
C ASN A 136 -4.63 -17.27 -7.71
N GLY A 137 -4.38 -18.28 -8.57
CA GLY A 137 -3.48 -18.12 -9.68
C GLY A 137 -2.06 -17.80 -9.18
N ASP A 138 -1.50 -16.66 -9.60
CA ASP A 138 -0.19 -16.20 -9.17
C ASP A 138 -0.24 -15.19 -8.01
N ALA A 139 -1.43 -14.89 -7.50
CA ALA A 139 -1.61 -13.98 -6.37
C ALA A 139 -1.75 -14.77 -5.07
N ILE A 140 -1.00 -14.35 -4.06
CA ILE A 140 -1.06 -14.93 -2.71
C ILE A 140 -1.77 -13.94 -1.79
N GLU A 141 -2.81 -14.42 -1.09
CA GLU A 141 -3.38 -13.65 0.01
C GLU A 141 -2.60 -13.96 1.27
N MET A 142 -2.09 -12.92 1.92
CA MET A 142 -1.41 -13.04 3.21
C MET A 142 -2.21 -12.28 4.26
N ARG A 143 -2.19 -12.79 5.48
CA ARG A 143 -2.92 -12.20 6.60
C ARG A 143 -2.02 -12.00 7.79
N LYS A 144 -2.24 -10.89 8.50
CA LYS A 144 -1.57 -10.61 9.77
C LYS A 144 -2.63 -10.47 10.85
N GLU A 145 -2.52 -11.26 11.91
CA GLU A 145 -3.40 -11.15 13.07
C GLU A 145 -3.02 -9.92 13.89
N LEU A 146 -4.05 -9.22 14.37
CA LEU A 146 -3.90 -8.00 15.18
C LEU A 146 -4.21 -8.26 16.65
N LYS A 147 -4.81 -9.41 16.94
CA LYS A 147 -5.25 -9.75 18.31
C LYS A 147 -4.87 -11.18 18.68
#